data_722ef1c14930f5fe4ad07ffa09694815
#
_entry.id   722ef1c14930f5fe4ad07ffa09694815
#
_cell.length_a   1.000
_cell.length_b   1.000
_cell.length_c   1.000
_cell.angle_alpha   90.00
_cell.angle_beta   90.00
_cell.angle_gamma   90.00
#
_symmetry.space_group_name_H-M   'P 1'
#
loop_
_entity.id
_entity.type
_entity.pdbx_description
1 polymer ?
#
loop_
_entity_poly.entity_id
_entity_poly.type
_entity_poly.pdbx_seq_one_letter_code
_entity_poly.pdbx_strand_id
1 'polypeptide(L)'
;MMKFLKIAPIALALLLSGCAPTVVLSPAPDANNPACAEVIVRLPEKTDNQVRRTTNSQSTGAWGNPTSITLTCGLEQVMASALACITAGGVDWIVDESAKPNYTFISFGRTPATAVTIDSTKVSGATVLDDLGQAIAFTKQTKKCLG
;
A
#
# COMPACT_ATOMS: atom_id res chain seq x y z
N MET A 1 -26.51 -59.97 -26.51
CA MET A 1 -26.67 -58.51 -26.55
C MET A 1 -25.80 -57.94 -25.50
N MET A 2 -24.59 -57.51 -25.87
CA MET A 2 -23.64 -56.83 -24.92
C MET A 2 -23.90 -55.32 -24.98
N LYS A 3 -24.34 -54.74 -23.83
CA LYS A 3 -24.47 -53.28 -23.67
C LYS A 3 -23.12 -52.69 -23.39
N PHE A 4 -22.56 -51.95 -24.35
CA PHE A 4 -21.35 -51.14 -24.12
C PHE A 4 -21.69 -49.95 -23.25
N LEU A 5 -21.17 -49.94 -22.02
CA LEU A 5 -21.24 -48.82 -21.08
C LEU A 5 -20.22 -47.76 -21.54
N LYS A 6 -20.72 -46.63 -22.06
CA LYS A 6 -19.88 -45.50 -22.45
C LYS A 6 -19.43 -44.77 -21.19
N ILE A 7 -18.15 -44.94 -20.79
CA ILE A 7 -17.50 -44.17 -19.76
C ILE A 7 -17.10 -42.85 -20.38
N ALA A 8 -17.78 -41.76 -20.00
CA ALA A 8 -17.38 -40.40 -20.35
C ALA A 8 -16.18 -39.96 -19.49
N PRO A 9 -15.10 -39.43 -20.07
CA PRO A 9 -14.01 -38.88 -19.27
C PRO A 9 -14.45 -37.60 -18.63
N ILE A 10 -14.53 -37.59 -17.29
CA ILE A 10 -14.67 -36.36 -16.49
C ILE A 10 -13.35 -35.64 -16.59
N ALA A 11 -13.31 -34.56 -17.38
CA ALA A 11 -12.19 -33.64 -17.43
C ALA A 11 -12.14 -32.86 -16.10
N LEU A 12 -11.26 -33.27 -15.19
CA LEU A 12 -10.95 -32.55 -13.95
C LEU A 12 -10.19 -31.28 -14.32
N ALA A 13 -10.90 -30.16 -14.45
CA ALA A 13 -10.32 -28.85 -14.63
C ALA A 13 -9.62 -28.45 -13.33
N LEU A 14 -8.29 -28.63 -13.27
CA LEU A 14 -7.43 -28.10 -12.22
C LEU A 14 -7.45 -26.56 -12.33
N LEU A 15 -8.22 -25.90 -11.47
CA LEU A 15 -8.14 -24.47 -11.25
C LEU A 15 -6.77 -24.16 -10.62
N LEU A 16 -5.79 -23.79 -11.45
CA LEU A 16 -4.57 -23.17 -10.99
C LEU A 16 -4.92 -21.79 -10.45
N SER A 17 -5.31 -21.69 -9.20
CA SER A 17 -5.32 -20.43 -8.48
C SER A 17 -3.85 -20.00 -8.30
N GLY A 18 -3.33 -19.23 -9.25
CA GLY A 18 -2.01 -18.65 -9.19
C GLY A 18 -1.92 -17.70 -7.98
N CYS A 19 -1.31 -18.15 -6.89
CA CYS A 19 -0.94 -17.25 -5.79
C CYS A 19 0.05 -16.22 -6.32
N ALA A 20 -0.33 -14.94 -6.28
CA ALA A 20 0.62 -13.87 -6.60
C ALA A 20 1.80 -13.93 -5.60
N PRO A 21 3.05 -13.79 -6.06
CA PRO A 21 4.21 -13.90 -5.19
C PRO A 21 4.19 -12.82 -4.10
N THR A 22 4.71 -13.14 -2.91
CA THR A 22 4.86 -12.17 -1.82
C THR A 22 5.77 -11.03 -2.23
N VAL A 23 5.36 -9.79 -1.94
CA VAL A 23 6.17 -8.59 -2.22
C VAL A 23 7.24 -8.45 -1.12
N VAL A 24 8.50 -8.36 -1.53
CA VAL A 24 9.63 -8.20 -0.63
C VAL A 24 9.85 -6.72 -0.33
N LEU A 25 9.68 -6.33 0.93
CA LEU A 25 9.89 -4.98 1.43
C LEU A 25 10.77 -5.02 2.69
N SER A 26 11.35 -3.88 3.04
CA SER A 26 12.11 -3.71 4.29
C SER A 26 11.26 -3.00 5.34
N PRO A 27 11.31 -3.40 6.62
CA PRO A 27 10.60 -2.72 7.69
C PRO A 27 11.25 -1.36 7.97
N ALA A 28 10.43 -0.39 8.38
CA ALA A 28 10.92 0.87 8.93
C ALA A 28 11.54 0.64 10.33
N PRO A 29 12.37 1.58 10.82
CA PRO A 29 13.02 1.45 12.14
C PRO A 29 12.03 1.25 13.30
N ASP A 30 10.86 1.89 13.26
CA ASP A 30 9.80 1.80 14.27
C ASP A 30 8.58 1.00 13.77
N ALA A 31 8.81 -0.05 12.98
CA ALA A 31 7.75 -0.90 12.44
C ALA A 31 6.92 -1.62 13.52
N ASN A 32 7.47 -1.77 14.73
CA ASN A 32 6.78 -2.38 15.88
C ASN A 32 5.85 -1.41 16.62
N ASN A 33 5.78 -0.15 16.20
CA ASN A 33 4.92 0.83 16.86
C ASN A 33 3.45 0.41 16.80
N PRO A 34 2.73 0.38 17.94
CA PRO A 34 1.31 0.00 17.96
C PRO A 34 0.44 0.84 17.02
N ALA A 35 0.77 2.12 16.81
CA ALA A 35 0.04 2.97 15.87
C ALA A 35 0.15 2.48 14.42
N CYS A 36 1.27 1.84 14.03
CA CYS A 36 1.39 1.20 12.73
C CYS A 36 0.46 -0.02 12.59
N ALA A 37 0.27 -0.81 13.66
CA ALA A 37 -0.70 -1.90 13.63
C ALA A 37 -2.12 -1.38 13.35
N GLU A 38 -2.51 -0.25 13.96
CA GLU A 38 -3.78 0.41 13.70
C GLU A 38 -3.93 0.88 12.24
N VAL A 39 -2.84 1.35 11.62
CA VAL A 39 -2.82 1.67 10.18
C VAL A 39 -3.04 0.41 9.34
N ILE A 40 -2.24 -0.63 9.59
CA ILE A 40 -2.20 -1.85 8.75
C ILE A 40 -3.54 -2.59 8.72
N VAL A 41 -4.25 -2.68 9.85
CA VAL A 41 -5.56 -3.38 9.92
C VAL A 41 -6.67 -2.62 9.19
N ARG A 42 -6.49 -1.32 8.92
CA ARG A 42 -7.45 -0.47 8.21
C ARG A 42 -7.11 -0.24 6.74
N LEU A 43 -5.99 -0.78 6.26
CA LEU A 43 -5.63 -0.66 4.84
C LEU A 43 -6.67 -1.34 3.96
N PRO A 44 -7.12 -0.70 2.87
CA PRO A 44 -8.11 -1.26 1.98
C PRO A 44 -7.58 -2.45 1.19
N GLU A 45 -8.47 -3.37 0.83
CA GLU A 45 -8.16 -4.49 -0.07
C GLU A 45 -7.86 -4.04 -1.50
N LYS A 46 -8.31 -2.85 -1.89
CA LYS A 46 -8.04 -2.23 -3.19
C LYS A 46 -7.78 -0.75 -3.02
N THR A 47 -6.85 -0.21 -3.80
CA THR A 47 -6.66 1.21 -4.00
C THR A 47 -6.36 1.47 -5.48
N ASP A 48 -7.01 2.48 -6.07
CA ASP A 48 -6.97 2.77 -7.52
C ASP A 48 -7.06 1.51 -8.39
N ASN A 49 -8.03 0.64 -8.12
CA ASN A 49 -8.25 -0.67 -8.76
C ASN A 49 -7.11 -1.70 -8.61
N GLN A 50 -6.05 -1.40 -7.87
CA GLN A 50 -4.98 -2.34 -7.56
C GLN A 50 -5.35 -3.19 -6.33
N VAL A 51 -5.22 -4.49 -6.44
CA VAL A 51 -5.52 -5.45 -5.36
C VAL A 51 -4.35 -5.53 -4.40
N ARG A 52 -4.68 -5.58 -3.09
CA ARG A 52 -3.69 -5.74 -2.02
C ARG A 52 -2.92 -7.05 -2.16
N ARG A 53 -1.63 -6.99 -1.85
CA ARG A 53 -0.69 -8.10 -1.92
C ARG A 53 -0.15 -8.44 -0.54
N THR A 54 0.22 -9.69 -0.34
CA THR A 54 0.98 -10.12 0.84
C THR A 54 2.39 -9.53 0.76
N THR A 55 2.88 -9.01 1.90
CA THR A 55 4.26 -8.54 2.07
C THR A 55 5.00 -9.43 3.07
N ASN A 56 6.33 -9.46 2.99
CA ASN A 56 7.19 -10.23 3.92
C ASN A 56 7.63 -9.42 5.13
N SER A 57 7.21 -8.16 5.24
CA SER A 57 7.75 -7.20 6.20
C SER A 57 6.65 -6.59 7.05
N GLN A 58 6.94 -6.39 8.33
CA GLN A 58 6.02 -5.81 9.29
C GLN A 58 5.73 -4.34 8.96
N SER A 59 4.49 -3.93 9.23
CA SER A 59 3.99 -2.57 9.03
C SER A 59 4.15 -2.04 7.61
N THR A 60 3.99 -2.94 6.64
CA THR A 60 4.03 -2.65 5.22
C THR A 60 2.75 -3.07 4.51
N GLY A 61 2.47 -2.45 3.38
CA GLY A 61 1.40 -2.79 2.46
C GLY A 61 1.89 -2.71 1.01
N ALA A 62 1.27 -3.46 0.11
CA ALA A 62 1.57 -3.43 -1.31
C ALA A 62 0.31 -3.71 -2.13
N TRP A 63 0.19 -3.09 -3.31
CA TRP A 63 -0.91 -3.29 -4.24
C TRP A 63 -0.42 -3.35 -5.68
N GLY A 64 -1.14 -4.13 -6.47
CA GLY A 64 -0.87 -4.32 -7.90
C GLY A 64 0.00 -5.53 -8.22
N ASN A 65 -0.17 -6.04 -9.44
CA ASN A 65 0.66 -7.11 -9.99
C ASN A 65 0.93 -6.84 -11.48
N PRO A 66 2.14 -6.35 -11.83
CA PRO A 66 3.28 -6.01 -10.96
C PRO A 66 2.94 -4.95 -9.90
N THR A 67 3.69 -4.93 -8.78
CA THR A 67 3.49 -3.98 -7.69
C THR A 67 3.65 -2.54 -8.19
N SER A 68 2.64 -1.71 -7.95
CA SER A 68 2.63 -0.30 -8.35
C SER A 68 2.48 0.67 -7.18
N ILE A 69 2.11 0.15 -6.01
CA ILE A 69 1.94 0.93 -4.78
C ILE A 69 2.55 0.15 -3.63
N THR A 70 3.35 0.83 -2.80
CA THR A 70 3.87 0.30 -1.54
C THR A 70 3.65 1.28 -0.41
N LEU A 71 3.45 0.76 0.81
CA LEU A 71 3.30 1.52 2.04
C LEU A 71 4.25 0.98 3.09
N THR A 72 4.90 1.87 3.83
CA THR A 72 5.75 1.52 4.98
C THR A 72 5.46 2.48 6.13
N CYS A 73 5.00 1.95 7.26
CA CYS A 73 4.76 2.69 8.50
C CYS A 73 5.88 2.45 9.51
N GLY A 74 6.18 3.44 10.33
CA GLY A 74 7.24 3.36 11.35
C GLY A 74 8.48 4.19 11.01
N LEU A 75 8.33 5.17 10.14
CA LEU A 75 9.38 6.14 9.85
C LEU A 75 9.44 7.23 10.92
N GLU A 76 10.60 7.88 11.02
CA GLU A 76 10.77 9.06 11.86
C GLU A 76 9.82 10.18 11.42
N GLN A 77 9.33 10.94 12.40
CA GLN A 77 8.41 12.04 12.16
C GLN A 77 9.09 13.15 11.34
N VAL A 78 8.45 13.57 10.26
CA VAL A 78 8.88 14.73 9.47
C VAL A 78 8.21 15.99 10.03
N MET A 79 9.02 16.90 10.55
CA MET A 79 8.57 18.16 11.18
C MET A 79 8.91 19.39 10.35
N ALA A 80 9.83 19.28 9.40
CA ALA A 80 10.22 20.33 8.46
C ALA A 80 10.77 19.69 7.19
N SER A 81 10.51 20.30 6.04
CA SER A 81 11.02 19.84 4.74
C SER A 81 11.09 21.02 3.78
N ALA A 82 12.07 21.00 2.87
CA ALA A 82 12.12 21.90 1.72
C ALA A 82 11.27 21.39 0.53
N LEU A 83 10.81 20.14 0.59
CA LEU A 83 9.94 19.55 -0.43
C LEU A 83 8.51 20.10 -0.30
N ALA A 84 7.75 19.97 -1.40
CA ALA A 84 6.37 20.38 -1.42
C ALA A 84 5.54 19.62 -0.37
N CYS A 85 4.65 20.34 0.33
CA CYS A 85 3.69 19.79 1.25
C CYS A 85 2.28 19.94 0.65
N ILE A 86 1.55 18.83 0.56
CA ILE A 86 0.19 18.78 0.02
C ILE A 86 -0.75 18.10 1.01
N THR A 87 -2.04 18.36 0.90
CA THR A 87 -3.08 17.65 1.67
C THR A 87 -3.91 16.79 0.72
N ALA A 88 -4.00 15.49 1.01
CA ALA A 88 -4.84 14.55 0.28
C ALA A 88 -5.33 13.44 1.23
N GLY A 89 -6.59 13.00 1.08
CA GLY A 89 -7.20 11.98 1.94
C GLY A 89 -7.25 12.36 3.43
N GLY A 90 -7.28 13.67 3.76
CA GLY A 90 -7.25 14.15 5.14
C GLY A 90 -5.89 14.03 5.82
N VAL A 91 -4.83 13.76 5.08
CA VAL A 91 -3.45 13.67 5.55
C VAL A 91 -2.58 14.69 4.81
N ASP A 92 -1.65 15.29 5.54
CA ASP A 92 -0.63 16.17 4.97
C ASP A 92 0.59 15.33 4.57
N TRP A 93 1.13 15.58 3.37
CA TRP A 93 2.19 14.80 2.76
C TRP A 93 3.34 15.65 2.25
N ILE A 94 4.56 15.23 2.52
CA ILE A 94 5.73 15.70 1.80
C ILE A 94 5.87 14.87 0.53
N VAL A 95 6.12 15.55 -0.60
CA VAL A 95 6.21 14.90 -1.92
C VAL A 95 7.67 14.82 -2.35
N ASP A 96 8.20 13.60 -2.44
CA ASP A 96 9.51 13.32 -3.01
C ASP A 96 9.36 12.81 -4.45
N GLU A 97 9.83 13.61 -5.40
CA GLU A 97 9.80 13.35 -6.84
C GLU A 97 11.15 12.90 -7.41
N SER A 98 12.15 12.67 -6.56
CA SER A 98 13.54 12.40 -7.00
C SER A 98 13.68 11.12 -7.82
N ALA A 99 12.75 10.18 -7.69
CA ALA A 99 12.75 8.88 -8.37
C ALA A 99 11.68 8.75 -9.46
N LYS A 100 11.26 9.85 -10.11
CA LYS A 100 10.27 9.81 -11.21
C LYS A 100 10.54 8.68 -12.20
N PRO A 101 9.52 7.93 -12.66
CA PRO A 101 8.08 8.14 -12.45
C PRO A 101 7.53 7.65 -11.10
N ASN A 102 8.39 7.16 -10.20
CA ASN A 102 7.99 6.80 -8.85
C ASN A 102 7.98 8.05 -7.96
N TYR A 103 6.86 8.26 -7.27
CA TYR A 103 6.70 9.33 -6.29
C TYR A 103 6.59 8.73 -4.91
N THR A 104 7.26 9.33 -3.92
CA THR A 104 7.10 8.94 -2.52
C THR A 104 6.44 10.07 -1.74
N PHE A 105 5.33 9.73 -1.08
CA PHE A 105 4.58 10.61 -0.22
C PHE A 105 4.83 10.21 1.23
N ILE A 106 5.33 11.14 2.05
CA ILE A 106 5.64 10.87 3.46
C ILE A 106 4.70 11.71 4.31
N SER A 107 3.96 11.07 5.23
CA SER A 107 3.01 11.78 6.09
C SER A 107 3.72 12.82 6.96
N PHE A 108 3.26 14.08 6.87
CA PHE A 108 3.87 15.22 7.55
C PHE A 108 3.28 15.43 8.93
N GLY A 109 4.14 15.73 9.90
CA GLY A 109 3.74 16.03 11.27
C GLY A 109 3.05 14.88 12.01
N ARG A 110 3.20 13.63 11.54
CA ARG A 110 2.60 12.44 12.16
C ARG A 110 3.63 11.52 12.78
N THR A 111 3.26 10.87 13.88
CA THR A 111 4.12 9.95 14.63
C THR A 111 3.39 8.62 14.85
N PRO A 112 3.96 7.49 14.40
CA PRO A 112 5.08 7.39 13.45
C PRO A 112 4.70 7.92 12.06
N ALA A 113 5.69 8.29 11.25
CA ALA A 113 5.42 8.65 9.87
C ALA A 113 5.23 7.42 8.97
N THR A 114 4.46 7.60 7.90
CA THR A 114 4.17 6.58 6.91
C THR A 114 4.58 7.09 5.54
N ALA A 115 5.31 6.28 4.78
CA ALA A 115 5.62 6.54 3.37
C ALA A 115 4.73 5.70 2.45
N VAL A 116 4.24 6.32 1.38
CA VAL A 116 3.53 5.66 0.27
C VAL A 116 4.30 5.96 -1.00
N THR A 117 4.78 4.92 -1.68
CA THR A 117 5.47 5.05 -2.97
C THR A 117 4.57 4.50 -4.07
N ILE A 118 4.42 5.25 -5.15
CA ILE A 118 3.59 4.89 -6.30
C ILE A 118 4.38 4.95 -7.61
N ASP A 119 4.01 4.11 -8.56
CA ASP A 119 4.36 4.26 -9.98
C ASP A 119 3.27 5.08 -10.67
N SER A 120 3.55 6.35 -10.94
CA SER A 120 2.58 7.30 -11.53
C SER A 120 2.18 6.97 -12.96
N THR A 121 2.88 6.04 -13.62
CA THR A 121 2.49 5.55 -14.95
C THR A 121 1.36 4.52 -14.89
N LYS A 122 1.07 3.98 -13.70
CA LYS A 122 0.08 2.91 -13.48
C LYS A 122 -1.08 3.31 -12.61
N VAL A 123 -0.89 4.26 -11.68
CA VAL A 123 -1.89 4.67 -10.70
C VAL A 123 -1.92 6.19 -10.52
N SER A 124 -3.08 6.69 -10.10
CA SER A 124 -3.26 8.09 -9.70
C SER A 124 -2.84 8.29 -8.26
N GLY A 125 -1.83 9.16 -8.02
CA GLY A 125 -1.41 9.51 -6.66
C GLY A 125 -2.56 10.07 -5.82
N ALA A 126 -3.39 10.94 -6.39
CA ALA A 126 -4.54 11.52 -5.68
C ALA A 126 -5.51 10.43 -5.20
N THR A 127 -5.88 9.49 -6.07
CA THR A 127 -6.79 8.39 -5.71
C THR A 127 -6.18 7.49 -4.63
N VAL A 128 -4.89 7.14 -4.77
CA VAL A 128 -4.20 6.29 -3.80
C VAL A 128 -4.15 6.96 -2.43
N LEU A 129 -3.80 8.27 -2.36
CA LEU A 129 -3.72 8.99 -1.09
C LEU A 129 -5.09 9.19 -0.45
N ASP A 130 -6.16 9.39 -1.25
CA ASP A 130 -7.53 9.46 -0.73
C ASP A 130 -7.96 8.11 -0.14
N ASP A 131 -7.72 7.01 -0.82
CA ASP A 131 -8.07 5.67 -0.35
C ASP A 131 -7.33 5.28 0.94
N LEU A 132 -6.05 5.63 1.06
CA LEU A 132 -5.19 5.27 2.19
C LEU A 132 -5.30 6.25 3.37
N GLY A 133 -5.77 7.49 3.12
CA GLY A 133 -5.74 8.57 4.09
C GLY A 133 -6.46 8.25 5.40
N GLN A 134 -7.60 7.58 5.34
CA GLN A 134 -8.37 7.21 6.55
C GLN A 134 -7.57 6.28 7.48
N ALA A 135 -6.86 5.31 6.93
CA ALA A 135 -6.02 4.39 7.72
C ALA A 135 -4.86 5.15 8.38
N ILE A 136 -4.18 6.01 7.62
CA ILE A 136 -3.00 6.75 8.09
C ILE A 136 -3.39 7.85 9.10
N ALA A 137 -4.60 8.37 9.02
CA ALA A 137 -5.12 9.36 9.97
C ALA A 137 -5.17 8.87 11.43
N PHE A 138 -5.06 7.55 11.68
CA PHE A 138 -4.96 7.00 13.04
C PHE A 138 -3.62 7.28 13.73
N THR A 139 -2.58 7.68 12.99
CA THR A 139 -1.35 8.16 13.60
C THR A 139 -1.53 9.58 14.14
N LYS A 140 -0.89 9.87 15.30
CA LYS A 140 -1.02 11.18 15.96
C LYS A 140 -0.42 12.29 15.10
N GLN A 141 -1.21 13.32 14.80
CA GLN A 141 -0.76 14.53 14.12
C GLN A 141 -0.39 15.60 15.12
N THR A 142 0.80 16.19 14.99
CA THR A 142 1.29 17.30 15.83
C THR A 142 1.61 18.55 15.02
N LYS A 143 1.70 18.45 13.69
CA LYS A 143 1.97 19.55 12.77
C LYS A 143 1.20 19.38 11.45
N LYS A 144 0.91 20.50 10.78
CA LYS A 144 0.22 20.54 9.48
C LYS A 144 1.07 21.26 8.45
N CYS A 145 0.77 21.04 7.17
CA CYS A 145 1.27 21.88 6.09
C CYS A 145 0.89 23.35 6.38
N LEU A 146 1.84 24.23 6.17
CA LEU A 146 1.55 25.66 6.13
C LEU A 146 1.04 25.96 4.72
N GLY A 147 -0.20 26.42 4.61
CA GLY A 147 -0.79 26.88 3.36
C GLY A 147 -0.20 28.20 2.90
#